data_3b405b63c7f8a7fb734add91eb5dc6c0
#
_entry.id   3b405b63c7f8a7fb734add91eb5dc6c0
#
_cell.length_a   1.000
_cell.length_b   1.000
_cell.length_c   1.000
_cell.angle_alpha   90.00
_cell.angle_beta   90.00
_cell.angle_gamma   90.00
#
_symmetry.space_group_name_H-M   'P 1'
#
loop_
_entity.id
_entity.type
_entity.pdbx_description
1 polymer ?
#
loop_
_entity_poly.entity_id
_entity_poly.type
_entity_poly.pdbx_seq_one_letter_code
_entity_poly.pdbx_strand_id
1 'polypeptide(L)'
;IFWNDEEIEPKKTLNIPVVIMAGGLGTRLYPYTKILPKPLIPIGEIPIVEHIMNRFNQYISNEFFLVVNHKKNMIKAYFNEIEKNYKVNYVNEEEPLGTGGGLSLLKGKIVSTFILSNCDILIEEDYEKIYNFHKKENNLITMVCSLKNIKIPYGVIEIGKTGEIEEMREKPELSFFTNTGMYIVEPKVINELEDNKAIGFPDIIEKYKQNG
;
A
#
# COMPACT_ATOMS: atom_id res chain seq x y z
N ILE A 1 -15.08 12.85 -3.05
CA ILE A 1 -14.48 12.31 -4.28
C ILE A 1 -15.08 13.12 -5.40
N PHE A 2 -14.29 14.03 -5.96
CA PHE A 2 -14.67 14.71 -7.20
C PHE A 2 -14.24 13.76 -8.32
N TRP A 3 -15.21 13.21 -9.03
CA TRP A 3 -14.98 12.53 -10.30
C TRP A 3 -14.63 13.61 -11.31
N ASN A 4 -13.39 13.66 -11.72
CA ASN A 4 -13.02 14.41 -12.90
C ASN A 4 -13.05 13.42 -14.05
N ASP A 5 -14.03 13.54 -14.96
CA ASP A 5 -14.16 12.71 -16.16
C ASP A 5 -13.09 13.04 -17.23
N GLU A 6 -12.02 13.72 -16.87
CA GLU A 6 -10.85 13.86 -17.73
C GLU A 6 -10.13 12.52 -17.78
N GLU A 7 -10.22 11.82 -18.91
CA GLU A 7 -9.36 10.69 -19.23
C GLU A 7 -7.91 11.14 -19.10
N ILE A 8 -7.25 10.67 -18.04
CA ILE A 8 -5.81 10.91 -17.85
C ILE A 8 -5.10 10.11 -18.93
N GLU A 9 -4.63 10.78 -19.98
CA GLU A 9 -3.82 10.12 -21.00
C GLU A 9 -2.59 9.46 -20.35
N PRO A 10 -2.33 8.18 -20.61
CA PRO A 10 -1.22 7.45 -20.00
C PRO A 10 0.11 8.04 -20.49
N LYS A 11 0.72 8.88 -19.66
CA LYS A 11 2.09 9.34 -19.84
C LYS A 11 3.01 8.51 -18.98
N LYS A 12 3.69 7.54 -19.58
CA LYS A 12 4.77 6.77 -18.93
C LYS A 12 6.04 7.63 -18.88
N THR A 13 6.08 8.62 -18.01
CA THR A 13 7.18 9.59 -17.88
C THR A 13 8.25 9.17 -16.87
N LEU A 14 7.88 8.34 -15.89
CA LEU A 14 8.76 7.91 -14.80
C LEU A 14 8.80 6.38 -14.78
N ASN A 15 10.00 5.81 -14.63
CA ASN A 15 10.17 4.37 -14.44
C ASN A 15 10.62 4.11 -13.00
N ILE A 16 9.66 4.12 -12.07
CA ILE A 16 9.92 3.98 -10.63
C ILE A 16 9.64 2.53 -10.23
N PRO A 17 10.57 1.84 -9.53
CA PRO A 17 10.32 0.51 -9.01
C PRO A 17 9.09 0.48 -8.11
N VAL A 18 8.26 -0.57 -8.23
CA VAL A 18 7.10 -0.78 -7.37
C VAL A 18 7.30 -2.05 -6.55
N VAL A 19 7.25 -1.93 -5.24
CA VAL A 19 7.27 -3.05 -4.28
C VAL A 19 5.85 -3.35 -3.84
N ILE A 20 5.41 -4.59 -3.99
CA ILE A 20 4.09 -5.04 -3.57
C ILE A 20 4.25 -6.08 -2.45
N MET A 21 3.65 -5.80 -1.29
CA MET A 21 3.64 -6.73 -0.15
C MET A 21 2.56 -7.78 -0.35
N ALA A 22 2.97 -8.98 -0.76
CA ALA A 22 2.10 -10.08 -1.17
C ALA A 22 2.26 -11.35 -0.30
N GLY A 23 2.97 -11.27 0.84
CA GLY A 23 3.27 -12.40 1.72
C GLY A 23 2.19 -12.73 2.76
N GLY A 24 1.19 -11.87 2.94
CA GLY A 24 0.18 -12.00 4.00
C GLY A 24 -0.77 -13.18 3.83
N LEU A 25 -1.23 -13.76 4.96
CA LEU A 25 -2.17 -14.90 5.00
C LEU A 25 -3.58 -14.57 4.50
N GLY A 26 -4.01 -13.28 4.57
CA GLY A 26 -5.32 -12.86 4.12
C GLY A 26 -6.50 -13.40 4.93
N THR A 27 -6.35 -13.63 6.23
CA THR A 27 -7.36 -14.30 7.09
C THR A 27 -8.73 -13.61 7.11
N ARG A 28 -8.79 -12.30 6.89
CA ARG A 28 -10.05 -11.53 6.82
C ARG A 28 -10.91 -11.92 5.61
N LEU A 29 -10.31 -12.55 4.60
CA LEU A 29 -10.97 -12.97 3.37
C LEU A 29 -11.26 -14.48 3.34
N TYR A 30 -11.29 -15.16 4.50
CA TYR A 30 -11.74 -16.54 4.58
C TYR A 30 -13.23 -16.63 4.16
N PRO A 31 -13.61 -17.69 3.44
CA PRO A 31 -12.85 -18.91 3.12
C PRO A 31 -11.97 -18.85 1.86
N TYR A 32 -12.03 -17.79 1.06
CA TYR A 32 -11.33 -17.70 -0.24
C TYR A 32 -9.82 -17.90 -0.10
N THR A 33 -9.19 -17.31 0.92
CA THR A 33 -7.76 -17.41 1.16
C THR A 33 -7.29 -18.76 1.72
N LYS A 34 -8.22 -19.68 2.02
CA LYS A 34 -7.88 -21.09 2.27
C LYS A 34 -7.37 -21.78 1.01
N ILE A 35 -7.86 -21.38 -0.16
CA ILE A 35 -7.51 -21.98 -1.45
C ILE A 35 -6.50 -21.09 -2.17
N LEU A 36 -6.84 -19.83 -2.45
CA LEU A 36 -6.00 -18.88 -3.19
C LEU A 36 -5.21 -17.98 -2.23
N PRO A 37 -3.97 -17.58 -2.55
CA PRO A 37 -3.31 -16.51 -1.84
C PRO A 37 -4.05 -15.18 -2.08
N LYS A 38 -4.07 -14.29 -1.07
CA LYS A 38 -4.79 -13.00 -1.12
C LYS A 38 -4.57 -12.21 -2.43
N PRO A 39 -3.31 -12.09 -2.95
CA PRO A 39 -3.06 -11.36 -4.19
C PRO A 39 -3.77 -11.93 -5.42
N LEU A 40 -4.09 -13.23 -5.41
CA LEU A 40 -4.74 -13.91 -6.52
C LEU A 40 -6.27 -14.00 -6.38
N ILE A 41 -6.88 -13.34 -5.40
CA ILE A 41 -8.34 -13.26 -5.33
C ILE A 41 -8.83 -12.44 -6.54
N PRO A 42 -9.73 -13.00 -7.37
CA PRO A 42 -10.20 -12.32 -8.56
C PRO A 42 -11.15 -11.15 -8.22
N ILE A 43 -11.01 -10.09 -8.99
CA ILE A 43 -11.97 -8.99 -9.07
C ILE A 43 -12.37 -8.91 -10.56
N GLY A 44 -13.57 -9.33 -10.87
CA GLY A 44 -13.96 -9.57 -12.27
C GLY A 44 -13.16 -10.76 -12.83
N GLU A 45 -12.46 -10.55 -13.93
CA GLU A 45 -11.80 -11.62 -14.70
C GLU A 45 -10.33 -11.84 -14.31
N ILE A 46 -9.70 -10.91 -13.60
CA ILE A 46 -8.28 -10.98 -13.24
C ILE A 46 -8.06 -10.75 -11.74
N PRO A 47 -6.94 -11.23 -11.16
CA PRO A 47 -6.61 -11.04 -9.75
C PRO A 47 -6.40 -9.57 -9.37
N ILE A 48 -6.68 -9.25 -8.09
CA ILE A 48 -6.48 -7.88 -7.57
C ILE A 48 -5.05 -7.37 -7.77
N VAL A 49 -4.05 -8.21 -7.57
CA VAL A 49 -2.65 -7.80 -7.74
C VAL A 49 -2.33 -7.45 -9.18
N GLU A 50 -2.96 -8.12 -10.15
CA GLU A 50 -2.78 -7.80 -11.57
C GLU A 50 -3.43 -6.47 -11.93
N HIS A 51 -4.62 -6.17 -11.41
CA HIS A 51 -5.23 -4.83 -11.54
C HIS A 51 -4.27 -3.72 -11.05
N ILE A 52 -3.68 -3.94 -9.87
CA ILE A 52 -2.73 -3.00 -9.27
C ILE A 52 -1.50 -2.83 -10.17
N MET A 53 -0.90 -3.94 -10.64
CA MET A 53 0.29 -3.90 -11.48
C MET A 53 0.01 -3.27 -12.84
N ASN A 54 -1.12 -3.59 -13.46
CA ASN A 54 -1.55 -3.00 -14.74
C ASN A 54 -1.74 -1.49 -14.59
N ARG A 55 -2.34 -1.03 -13.48
CA ARG A 55 -2.49 0.40 -13.19
C ARG A 55 -1.13 1.10 -13.08
N PHE A 56 -0.20 0.56 -12.30
CA PHE A 56 1.15 1.13 -12.20
C PHE A 56 1.91 1.05 -13.53
N ASN A 57 1.77 -0.06 -14.27
CA ASN A 57 2.43 -0.23 -15.57
C ASN A 57 1.94 0.78 -16.60
N GLN A 58 0.66 1.12 -16.57
CA GLN A 58 0.08 2.11 -17.48
C GLN A 58 0.66 3.51 -17.25
N TYR A 59 0.93 3.91 -16.00
CA TYR A 59 1.23 5.30 -15.66
C TYR A 59 2.68 5.56 -15.23
N ILE A 60 3.34 4.65 -14.52
CA ILE A 60 4.57 5.02 -13.82
C ILE A 60 5.69 3.97 -13.82
N SER A 61 5.41 2.67 -13.94
CA SER A 61 6.41 1.60 -13.74
C SER A 61 6.25 0.45 -14.71
N ASN A 62 7.38 -0.18 -15.05
CA ASN A 62 7.43 -1.48 -15.72
C ASN A 62 8.25 -2.52 -14.93
N GLU A 63 8.68 -2.21 -13.70
CA GLU A 63 9.44 -3.09 -12.84
C GLU A 63 8.80 -3.25 -11.47
N PHE A 64 8.44 -4.49 -11.13
CA PHE A 64 7.76 -4.87 -9.91
C PHE A 64 8.59 -5.81 -9.07
N PHE A 65 8.58 -5.60 -7.75
CA PHE A 65 9.14 -6.50 -6.74
C PHE A 65 7.99 -7.02 -5.88
N LEU A 66 7.66 -8.30 -6.00
CA LEU A 66 6.66 -8.95 -5.17
C LEU A 66 7.34 -9.62 -3.98
N VAL A 67 7.08 -9.10 -2.78
CA VAL A 67 7.49 -9.72 -1.53
C VAL A 67 6.47 -10.81 -1.21
N VAL A 68 6.86 -12.07 -1.28
CA VAL A 68 5.98 -13.24 -1.20
C VAL A 68 6.43 -14.22 -0.11
N ASN A 69 5.44 -14.81 0.57
CA ASN A 69 5.63 -15.85 1.57
C ASN A 69 4.58 -16.96 1.40
N HIS A 70 3.38 -16.75 1.95
CA HIS A 70 2.29 -17.73 1.93
C HIS A 70 1.85 -18.05 0.51
N LYS A 71 1.85 -19.35 0.15
CA LYS A 71 1.47 -19.85 -1.20
C LYS A 71 2.24 -19.18 -2.34
N LYS A 72 3.50 -18.80 -2.11
CA LYS A 72 4.36 -18.09 -3.07
C LYS A 72 4.43 -18.76 -4.44
N ASN A 73 4.38 -20.10 -4.50
CA ASN A 73 4.46 -20.82 -5.76
C ASN A 73 3.23 -20.63 -6.65
N MET A 74 2.04 -20.44 -6.06
CA MET A 74 0.83 -20.14 -6.83
C MET A 74 0.91 -18.75 -7.48
N ILE A 75 1.43 -17.76 -6.74
CA ILE A 75 1.64 -16.40 -7.27
C ILE A 75 2.63 -16.44 -8.44
N LYS A 76 3.76 -17.15 -8.26
CA LYS A 76 4.78 -17.29 -9.32
C LYS A 76 4.24 -18.01 -10.55
N ALA A 77 3.51 -19.11 -10.35
CA ALA A 77 2.90 -19.87 -11.44
C ALA A 77 1.96 -18.99 -12.27
N TYR A 78 1.07 -18.24 -11.59
CA TYR A 78 0.15 -17.33 -12.25
C TYR A 78 0.87 -16.34 -13.18
N PHE A 79 1.84 -15.60 -12.64
CA PHE A 79 2.57 -14.60 -13.43
C PHE A 79 3.52 -15.19 -14.47
N ASN A 80 3.87 -16.47 -14.40
CA ASN A 80 4.63 -17.15 -15.45
C ASN A 80 3.76 -17.55 -16.64
N GLU A 81 2.46 -17.78 -16.43
CA GLU A 81 1.51 -18.20 -17.46
C GLU A 81 0.92 -17.03 -18.25
N ILE A 82 0.76 -15.84 -17.63
CA ILE A 82 0.14 -14.70 -18.31
C ILE A 82 1.14 -13.95 -19.21
N GLU A 83 0.64 -13.44 -20.34
CA GLU A 83 1.36 -12.46 -21.15
C GLU A 83 1.39 -11.10 -20.43
N LYS A 84 2.56 -10.48 -20.35
CA LYS A 84 2.75 -9.19 -19.68
C LYS A 84 3.92 -8.42 -20.31
N ASN A 85 3.83 -7.11 -20.29
CA ASN A 85 4.86 -6.19 -20.80
C ASN A 85 5.66 -5.51 -19.68
N TYR A 86 5.69 -6.10 -18.49
CA TYR A 86 6.43 -5.64 -17.32
C TYR A 86 7.23 -6.77 -16.68
N LYS A 87 8.27 -6.38 -15.93
CA LYS A 87 9.16 -7.31 -15.23
C LYS A 87 8.66 -7.55 -13.81
N VAL A 88 8.65 -8.82 -13.40
CA VAL A 88 8.32 -9.26 -12.05
C VAL A 88 9.52 -9.89 -11.38
N ASN A 89 10.01 -9.29 -10.31
CA ASN A 89 11.07 -9.82 -9.45
C ASN A 89 10.43 -10.35 -8.16
N TYR A 90 10.72 -11.59 -7.80
CA TYR A 90 10.20 -12.19 -6.57
C TYR A 90 11.20 -12.06 -5.42
N VAL A 91 10.73 -11.59 -4.27
CA VAL A 91 11.47 -11.53 -3.04
C VAL A 91 10.81 -12.47 -2.04
N ASN A 92 11.50 -13.58 -1.73
CA ASN A 92 10.92 -14.61 -0.88
C ASN A 92 11.22 -14.32 0.59
N GLU A 93 10.17 -14.17 1.39
CA GLU A 93 10.28 -14.27 2.84
C GLU A 93 10.25 -15.74 3.23
N GLU A 94 11.16 -16.18 4.09
CA GLU A 94 11.12 -17.53 4.68
C GLU A 94 10.20 -17.54 5.91
N GLU A 95 10.27 -16.50 6.75
CA GLU A 95 9.37 -16.26 7.86
C GLU A 95 8.56 -14.97 7.65
N PRO A 96 7.34 -14.86 8.21
CA PRO A 96 6.55 -13.65 8.10
C PRO A 96 7.22 -12.45 8.80
N LEU A 97 7.71 -11.48 8.02
CA LEU A 97 8.40 -10.30 8.54
C LEU A 97 7.48 -9.07 8.70
N GLY A 98 6.19 -9.22 8.44
CA GLY A 98 5.24 -8.11 8.45
C GLY A 98 5.35 -7.20 7.22
N THR A 99 4.57 -6.11 7.22
CA THR A 99 4.49 -5.22 6.05
C THR A 99 5.72 -4.31 5.87
N GLY A 100 6.60 -4.26 6.84
CA GLY A 100 7.82 -3.44 6.81
C GLY A 100 9.10 -4.26 6.79
N GLY A 101 9.18 -5.34 7.59
CA GLY A 101 10.41 -6.13 7.74
C GLY A 101 10.85 -6.83 6.46
N GLY A 102 9.91 -7.29 5.62
CA GLY A 102 10.19 -7.87 4.31
C GLY A 102 10.96 -6.93 3.37
N LEU A 103 10.91 -5.62 3.60
CA LEU A 103 11.68 -4.63 2.82
C LEU A 103 13.19 -4.79 3.04
N SER A 104 13.65 -5.31 4.17
CA SER A 104 15.07 -5.56 4.42
C SER A 104 15.70 -6.49 3.38
N LEU A 105 14.91 -7.39 2.78
CA LEU A 105 15.32 -8.31 1.73
C LEU A 105 15.57 -7.63 0.37
N LEU A 106 15.25 -6.34 0.27
CA LEU A 106 15.43 -5.50 -0.91
C LEU A 106 16.70 -4.63 -0.83
N LYS A 107 17.46 -4.71 0.27
CA LYS A 107 18.76 -4.04 0.39
C LYS A 107 19.66 -4.36 -0.80
N GLY A 108 20.24 -3.32 -1.40
CA GLY A 108 21.09 -3.44 -2.58
C GLY A 108 20.37 -3.78 -3.90
N LYS A 109 19.07 -4.13 -3.86
CA LYS A 109 18.26 -4.38 -5.06
C LYS A 109 17.50 -3.13 -5.50
N ILE A 110 17.07 -2.32 -4.55
CA ILE A 110 16.40 -1.03 -4.80
C ILE A 110 17.32 0.07 -4.31
N VAL A 111 17.80 0.88 -5.26
CA VAL A 111 18.77 1.96 -5.03
C VAL A 111 18.23 3.34 -5.36
N SER A 112 16.98 3.44 -5.79
CA SER A 112 16.28 4.68 -6.11
C SER A 112 14.97 4.77 -5.33
N THR A 113 14.36 5.95 -5.32
CA THR A 113 12.99 6.14 -4.82
C THR A 113 12.05 5.10 -5.43
N PHE A 114 11.18 4.52 -4.63
CA PHE A 114 10.26 3.47 -5.06
C PHE A 114 8.87 3.67 -4.48
N ILE A 115 7.89 3.00 -5.07
CA ILE A 115 6.54 2.90 -4.54
C ILE A 115 6.44 1.61 -3.72
N LEU A 116 5.95 1.71 -2.50
CA LEU A 116 5.54 0.57 -1.69
C LEU A 116 4.01 0.49 -1.68
N SER A 117 3.45 -0.66 -1.98
CA SER A 117 2.00 -0.88 -2.01
C SER A 117 1.61 -2.20 -1.35
N ASN A 118 0.47 -2.21 -0.67
CA ASN A 118 -0.20 -3.46 -0.33
C ASN A 118 -0.76 -4.12 -1.61
N CYS A 119 -1.02 -5.43 -1.56
CA CYS A 119 -1.52 -6.21 -2.69
C CYS A 119 -3.05 -6.19 -2.86
N ASP A 120 -3.76 -5.37 -2.11
CA ASP A 120 -5.22 -5.33 -2.06
C ASP A 120 -5.81 -3.92 -2.12
N ILE A 121 -5.03 -2.96 -2.57
CA ILE A 121 -5.46 -1.56 -2.75
C ILE A 121 -5.26 -1.13 -4.19
N LEU A 122 -6.28 -0.53 -4.76
CA LEU A 122 -6.23 0.14 -6.04
C LEU A 122 -6.46 1.64 -5.81
N ILE A 123 -5.53 2.46 -6.25
CA ILE A 123 -5.58 3.91 -6.11
C ILE A 123 -5.72 4.53 -7.50
N GLU A 124 -6.80 5.26 -7.69
CA GLU A 124 -7.09 6.00 -8.92
C GLU A 124 -6.69 7.47 -8.73
N GLU A 125 -5.39 7.72 -8.78
CA GLU A 125 -4.83 9.04 -8.60
C GLU A 125 -3.65 9.25 -9.58
N ASP A 126 -3.22 10.49 -9.75
CA ASP A 126 -2.05 10.86 -10.53
C ASP A 126 -0.76 10.55 -9.75
N TYR A 127 -0.17 9.40 -10.06
CA TYR A 127 1.06 8.95 -9.41
C TYR A 127 2.26 9.87 -9.65
N GLU A 128 2.30 10.58 -10.79
CA GLU A 128 3.35 11.54 -11.10
C GLU A 128 3.27 12.74 -10.15
N LYS A 129 2.08 13.27 -9.89
CA LYS A 129 1.89 14.35 -8.91
C LYS A 129 2.31 13.93 -7.50
N ILE A 130 1.96 12.70 -7.08
CA ILE A 130 2.36 12.16 -5.77
C ILE A 130 3.88 12.07 -5.69
N TYR A 131 4.54 11.55 -6.73
CA TYR A 131 6.00 11.45 -6.80
C TYR A 131 6.66 12.82 -6.77
N ASN A 132 6.18 13.76 -7.57
CA ASN A 132 6.72 15.12 -7.63
C ASN A 132 6.57 15.85 -6.29
N PHE A 133 5.44 15.65 -5.59
CA PHE A 133 5.26 16.13 -4.23
C PHE A 133 6.32 15.55 -3.28
N HIS A 134 6.53 14.22 -3.29
CA HIS A 134 7.54 13.55 -2.48
C HIS A 134 8.94 14.15 -2.70
N LYS A 135 9.32 14.34 -3.95
CA LYS A 135 10.65 14.90 -4.30
C LYS A 135 10.77 16.37 -3.92
N LYS A 136 9.74 17.17 -4.15
CA LYS A 136 9.70 18.60 -3.82
C LYS A 136 9.86 18.83 -2.32
N GLU A 137 9.16 18.06 -1.50
CA GLU A 137 9.20 18.18 -0.04
C GLU A 137 10.42 17.47 0.59
N ASN A 138 11.24 16.78 -0.24
CA ASN A 138 12.44 16.03 0.18
C ASN A 138 12.15 15.02 1.32
N ASN A 139 11.00 14.36 1.24
CA ASN A 139 10.55 13.39 2.24
C ASN A 139 11.33 12.09 2.16
N LEU A 140 11.53 11.40 3.28
CA LEU A 140 12.00 10.00 3.30
C LEU A 140 10.86 9.02 3.02
N ILE A 141 9.66 9.34 3.52
CA ILE A 141 8.43 8.57 3.31
C ILE A 141 7.29 9.56 3.03
N THR A 142 6.57 9.35 1.96
CA THR A 142 5.28 10.02 1.69
C THR A 142 4.17 8.98 1.76
N MET A 143 3.20 9.17 2.65
CA MET A 143 2.06 8.29 2.82
C MET A 143 0.85 8.81 2.03
N VAL A 144 0.24 7.95 1.24
CA VAL A 144 -1.02 8.26 0.56
C VAL A 144 -2.19 7.93 1.49
N CYS A 145 -3.02 8.94 1.74
CA CYS A 145 -4.17 8.83 2.63
C CYS A 145 -5.48 9.00 1.86
N SER A 146 -6.52 8.35 2.34
CA SER A 146 -7.90 8.55 1.88
C SER A 146 -8.72 9.24 2.96
N LEU A 147 -9.46 10.27 2.59
CA LEU A 147 -10.42 10.89 3.50
C LEU A 147 -11.66 9.99 3.64
N LYS A 148 -11.98 9.62 4.87
CA LYS A 148 -13.21 8.88 5.19
C LYS A 148 -14.12 9.72 6.08
N ASN A 149 -15.38 9.80 5.67
CA ASN A 149 -16.44 10.42 6.44
C ASN A 149 -17.33 9.33 7.06
N ILE A 150 -17.53 9.40 8.37
CA ILE A 150 -18.38 8.47 9.14
C ILE A 150 -19.48 9.29 9.78
N LYS A 151 -20.71 9.06 9.33
CA LYS A 151 -21.90 9.67 9.95
C LYS A 151 -22.39 8.80 11.09
N ILE A 152 -22.44 9.38 12.29
CA ILE A 152 -23.03 8.70 13.45
C ILE A 152 -24.55 8.96 13.40
N PRO A 153 -25.42 7.93 13.30
CA PRO A 153 -26.84 8.13 13.09
C PRO A 153 -27.61 8.53 14.38
N TYR A 154 -26.89 8.89 15.44
CA TYR A 154 -27.42 9.22 16.77
C TYR A 154 -26.84 10.55 17.27
N GLY A 155 -27.49 11.15 18.29
CA GLY A 155 -26.89 12.22 19.08
C GLY A 155 -25.68 11.69 19.85
N VAL A 156 -24.56 12.38 19.74
CA VAL A 156 -23.31 12.10 20.48
C VAL A 156 -23.23 13.07 21.65
N ILE A 157 -22.99 12.53 22.85
CA ILE A 157 -22.91 13.31 24.09
C ILE A 157 -21.50 13.16 24.65
N GLU A 158 -20.86 14.27 24.96
CA GLU A 158 -19.62 14.31 25.74
C GLU A 158 -19.97 14.59 27.20
N ILE A 159 -19.44 13.75 28.10
CA ILE A 159 -19.74 13.78 29.52
C ILE A 159 -18.51 14.27 30.28
N GLY A 160 -18.68 15.30 31.11
CA GLY A 160 -17.67 15.82 31.97
C GLY A 160 -17.35 14.93 33.19
N LYS A 161 -16.36 15.34 33.97
CA LYS A 161 -15.84 14.53 35.10
C LYS A 161 -16.84 14.28 36.21
N THR A 162 -17.85 15.12 36.38
CA THR A 162 -18.89 15.01 37.43
C THR A 162 -20.19 14.44 36.88
N GLY A 163 -20.24 14.05 35.60
CA GLY A 163 -21.40 13.43 34.94
C GLY A 163 -22.31 14.44 34.24
N GLU A 164 -21.95 15.71 34.20
CA GLU A 164 -22.62 16.73 33.41
C GLU A 164 -22.42 16.55 31.91
N ILE A 165 -23.38 17.01 31.11
CA ILE A 165 -23.26 17.08 29.66
C ILE A 165 -22.40 18.31 29.30
N GLU A 166 -21.21 18.07 28.74
CA GLU A 166 -20.32 19.12 28.23
C GLU A 166 -20.73 19.55 26.82
N GLU A 167 -21.02 18.57 25.95
CA GLU A 167 -21.44 18.85 24.58
C GLU A 167 -22.45 17.81 24.08
N MET A 168 -23.37 18.26 23.23
CA MET A 168 -24.28 17.39 22.50
C MET A 168 -24.29 17.75 21.03
N ARG A 169 -23.99 16.75 20.16
CA ARG A 169 -23.97 16.89 18.70
C ARG A 169 -24.96 15.91 18.07
N GLU A 170 -25.97 16.44 17.38
CA GLU A 170 -26.97 15.59 16.71
C GLU A 170 -26.42 15.08 15.37
N LYS A 171 -26.35 13.76 15.22
CA LYS A 171 -25.93 13.05 14.00
C LYS A 171 -24.65 13.61 13.37
N PRO A 172 -23.56 13.74 14.13
CA PRO A 172 -22.34 14.34 13.61
C PRO A 172 -21.72 13.50 12.50
N GLU A 173 -21.04 14.18 11.58
CA GLU A 173 -20.17 13.56 10.57
C GLU A 173 -18.72 13.78 10.99
N LEU A 174 -17.99 12.68 11.16
CA LEU A 174 -16.58 12.68 11.55
C LEU A 174 -15.72 12.35 10.33
N SER A 175 -14.71 13.16 10.07
CA SER A 175 -13.78 12.99 8.95
C SER A 175 -12.41 12.56 9.44
N PHE A 176 -11.87 11.52 8.83
CA PHE A 176 -10.56 10.96 9.18
C PHE A 176 -9.71 10.73 7.94
N PHE A 177 -8.43 11.05 8.01
CA PHE A 177 -7.47 10.53 7.06
C PHE A 177 -7.10 9.09 7.44
N THR A 178 -7.33 8.16 6.51
CA THR A 178 -7.01 6.75 6.70
C THR A 178 -5.84 6.36 5.81
N ASN A 179 -4.90 5.59 6.37
CA ASN A 179 -3.78 5.05 5.63
C ASN A 179 -4.27 4.06 4.57
N THR A 180 -3.93 4.30 3.31
CA THR A 180 -4.29 3.42 2.20
C THR A 180 -3.39 2.19 2.12
N GLY A 181 -2.16 2.26 2.64
CA GLY A 181 -1.12 1.23 2.45
C GLY A 181 -0.32 1.42 1.17
N MET A 182 -0.37 2.61 0.55
CA MET A 182 0.53 3.04 -0.51
C MET A 182 1.43 4.16 -0.02
N TYR A 183 2.72 4.06 -0.39
CA TYR A 183 3.75 5.01 0.04
C TYR A 183 4.76 5.25 -1.08
N ILE A 184 5.40 6.43 -1.08
CA ILE A 184 6.64 6.67 -1.80
C ILE A 184 7.76 6.72 -0.78
N VAL A 185 8.83 5.99 -1.04
CA VAL A 185 9.86 5.69 -0.05
C VAL A 185 11.25 5.85 -0.66
N GLU A 186 12.15 6.49 0.09
CA GLU A 186 13.56 6.58 -0.28
C GLU A 186 14.34 5.32 0.14
N PRO A 187 15.35 4.87 -0.64
CA PRO A 187 16.10 3.64 -0.36
C PRO A 187 16.80 3.66 1.00
N LYS A 188 17.10 4.84 1.54
CA LYS A 188 17.66 5.01 2.88
C LYS A 188 16.84 4.27 3.95
N VAL A 189 15.50 4.30 3.82
CA VAL A 189 14.60 3.61 4.76
C VAL A 189 14.86 2.11 4.76
N ILE A 190 15.02 1.48 3.58
CA ILE A 190 15.34 0.05 3.48
C ILE A 190 16.70 -0.25 4.13
N ASN A 191 17.71 0.58 3.86
CA ASN A 191 19.08 0.36 4.31
C ASN A 191 19.23 0.42 5.84
N GLU A 192 18.34 1.17 6.52
CA GLU A 192 18.35 1.32 7.99
C GLU A 192 17.53 0.23 8.71
N LEU A 193 16.81 -0.64 8.00
CA LEU A 193 16.08 -1.75 8.61
C LEU A 193 17.03 -2.81 9.16
N GLU A 194 16.65 -3.42 10.27
CA GLU A 194 17.32 -4.61 10.78
C GLU A 194 16.94 -5.83 9.91
N ASP A 195 17.93 -6.67 9.60
CA ASP A 195 17.69 -7.87 8.79
C ASP A 195 16.86 -8.89 9.55
N ASN A 196 15.91 -9.52 8.85
CA ASN A 196 15.05 -10.58 9.39
C ASN A 196 14.25 -10.20 10.65
N LYS A 197 14.01 -8.92 10.88
CA LYS A 197 13.19 -8.45 12.00
C LYS A 197 11.76 -8.22 11.53
N ALA A 198 10.81 -8.86 12.19
CA ALA A 198 9.40 -8.63 11.95
C ALA A 198 8.99 -7.24 12.46
N ILE A 199 8.48 -6.40 11.56
CA ILE A 199 7.99 -5.05 11.86
C ILE A 199 6.89 -4.63 10.88
N GLY A 200 5.90 -3.88 11.35
CA GLY A 200 4.91 -3.24 10.51
C GLY A 200 5.45 -1.98 9.85
N PHE A 201 4.98 -1.64 8.63
CA PHE A 201 5.39 -0.38 8.01
C PHE A 201 4.90 0.86 8.79
N PRO A 202 3.71 0.85 9.43
CA PRO A 202 3.32 1.93 10.35
C PRO A 202 4.31 2.20 11.49
N ASP A 203 4.94 1.15 12.05
CA ASP A 203 5.94 1.30 13.12
C ASP A 203 7.22 1.98 12.59
N ILE A 204 7.57 1.70 11.33
CA ILE A 204 8.68 2.39 10.64
C ILE A 204 8.36 3.88 10.49
N ILE A 205 7.14 4.22 10.07
CA ILE A 205 6.69 5.61 9.95
C ILE A 205 6.80 6.34 11.30
N GLU A 206 6.32 5.73 12.38
CA GLU A 206 6.40 6.35 13.72
C GLU A 206 7.86 6.60 14.15
N LYS A 207 8.79 5.71 13.81
CA LYS A 207 10.22 5.92 14.07
C LYS A 207 10.77 7.16 13.33
N TYR A 208 10.39 7.34 12.06
CA TYR A 208 10.85 8.50 11.28
C TYR A 208 10.18 9.80 11.70
N LYS A 209 8.90 9.77 12.07
CA LYS A 209 8.16 10.93 12.59
C LYS A 209 8.79 11.53 13.85
N GLN A 210 9.37 10.71 14.73
CA GLN A 210 10.05 11.17 15.95
C GLN A 210 11.39 11.87 15.67
N ASN A 211 11.97 11.66 14.50
CA ASN A 211 13.27 12.21 14.12
C ASN A 211 13.18 13.44 13.19
N GLY A 212 11.98 13.96 12.95
CA GLY A 212 11.72 15.16 12.13
C GLY A 212 11.22 14.84 10.75
#